data_226ec0aae61c2fe7a93df4e80832c449
#
_entry.id   226ec0aae61c2fe7a93df4e80832c449
#
_cell.length_a   1.000
_cell.length_b   1.000
_cell.length_c   1.000
_cell.angle_alpha   90.00
_cell.angle_beta   90.00
_cell.angle_gamma   90.00
#
_symmetry.space_group_name_H-M   'P 1'
#
loop_
_entity.id
_entity.type
_entity.pdbx_description
1 polymer ?
#
loop_
_entity_poly.entity_id
_entity_poly.type
_entity_poly.pdbx_seq_one_letter_code
_entity_poly.pdbx_strand_id
1 'polypeptide(L)'
;MTSPRARRGEIWLADLDPVRGNEQAGIRPVLVISATRVGVGPGGLAIVVPLTGTARTNDGAVAIPAGEGGLRRDSYALPVKLRSIARERLLARWGMARQETVDAVADRVRALVGIEPPRR
;
A
#
# COMPACT_ATOMS: atom_id res chain seq x y z
N MET A 1 -5.37 -16.70 17.48
CA MET A 1 -4.37 -16.60 16.40
C MET A 1 -3.84 -15.19 16.34
N THR A 2 -2.54 -15.05 16.13
CA THR A 2 -1.92 -13.73 15.98
C THR A 2 -2.17 -13.20 14.58
N SER A 3 -2.44 -11.89 14.50
CA SER A 3 -2.53 -11.21 13.19
C SER A 3 -1.17 -11.26 12.48
N PRO A 4 -1.16 -11.24 11.14
CA PRO A 4 0.09 -11.08 10.40
C PRO A 4 0.86 -9.85 10.83
N ARG A 5 2.16 -9.90 10.71
CA ARG A 5 3.05 -8.75 10.93
C ARG A 5 3.39 -8.16 9.57
N ALA A 6 3.15 -6.87 9.42
CA ALA A 6 3.32 -6.18 8.15
C ALA A 6 4.38 -5.09 8.30
N ARG A 7 5.51 -5.26 7.61
CA ARG A 7 6.61 -4.30 7.63
C ARG A 7 6.45 -3.28 6.52
N ARG A 8 6.89 -2.06 6.79
CA ARG A 8 6.86 -0.99 5.78
C ARG A 8 7.58 -1.42 4.52
N GLY A 9 6.93 -1.21 3.38
CA GLY A 9 7.46 -1.56 2.07
C GLY A 9 7.07 -2.94 1.56
N GLU A 10 6.49 -3.78 2.40
CA GLU A 10 6.02 -5.09 1.95
C GLU A 10 4.80 -4.95 1.06
N ILE A 11 4.72 -5.84 0.06
CA ILE A 11 3.54 -6.01 -0.77
C ILE A 11 2.83 -7.28 -0.34
N TRP A 12 1.56 -7.14 -0.02
CA TRP A 12 0.71 -8.23 0.46
C TRP A 12 -0.53 -8.33 -0.41
N LEU A 13 -1.04 -9.55 -0.58
CA LEU A 13 -2.40 -9.74 -1.05
C LEU A 13 -3.35 -9.51 0.12
N ALA A 14 -4.37 -8.71 -0.08
CA ALA A 14 -5.30 -8.33 0.99
C ALA A 14 -6.75 -8.37 0.51
N ASP A 15 -7.65 -8.65 1.44
CA ASP A 15 -9.09 -8.56 1.20
C ASP A 15 -9.56 -7.19 1.66
N LEU A 16 -9.96 -6.37 0.71
CA LEU A 16 -10.38 -4.98 0.98
C LEU A 16 -11.89 -4.82 1.10
N ASP A 17 -12.65 -5.89 0.97
CA ASP A 17 -14.11 -5.84 1.17
C ASP A 17 -14.46 -5.85 2.66
N PRO A 18 -15.58 -5.24 3.05
CA PRO A 18 -16.43 -4.39 2.23
C PRO A 18 -15.87 -2.97 2.08
N VAL A 19 -16.24 -2.32 0.99
CA VAL A 19 -15.88 -0.92 0.72
C VAL A 19 -17.11 -0.11 0.36
N ARG A 20 -16.97 1.21 0.33
CA ARG A 20 -18.04 2.14 -0.05
C ARG A 20 -17.54 3.12 -1.09
N GLY A 21 -18.43 3.49 -2.02
CA GLY A 21 -18.13 4.49 -3.04
C GLY A 21 -16.99 4.08 -3.95
N ASN A 22 -16.04 4.97 -4.13
CA ASN A 22 -14.92 4.78 -5.05
C ASN A 22 -13.70 4.11 -4.42
N GLU A 23 -13.85 3.53 -3.23
CA GLU A 23 -12.76 2.79 -2.61
C GLU A 23 -12.43 1.55 -3.43
N GLN A 24 -11.15 1.13 -3.39
CA GLN A 24 -10.75 -0.11 -4.03
C GLN A 24 -11.33 -1.30 -3.28
N ALA A 25 -11.93 -2.24 -4.03
CA ALA A 25 -12.64 -3.38 -3.48
C ALA A 25 -11.97 -4.69 -3.86
N GLY A 26 -12.39 -5.77 -3.19
CA GLY A 26 -11.99 -7.13 -3.52
C GLY A 26 -10.61 -7.50 -3.01
N ILE A 27 -10.16 -8.68 -3.47
CA ILE A 27 -8.84 -9.21 -3.12
C ILE A 27 -7.84 -8.65 -4.12
N ARG A 28 -6.86 -7.91 -3.64
CA ARG A 28 -5.84 -7.29 -4.49
C ARG A 28 -4.56 -7.01 -3.72
N PRO A 29 -3.45 -6.80 -4.45
CA PRO A 29 -2.20 -6.43 -3.79
C PRO A 29 -2.29 -5.03 -3.18
N VAL A 30 -1.60 -4.87 -2.06
CA VAL A 30 -1.46 -3.59 -1.36
C VAL A 30 0.00 -3.38 -0.98
N LEU A 31 0.43 -2.13 -0.93
CA LEU A 31 1.74 -1.74 -0.41
C LEU A 31 1.56 -1.26 1.03
N VAL A 32 2.29 -1.85 1.96
CA VAL A 32 2.29 -1.41 3.36
C VAL A 32 3.11 -0.14 3.48
N ILE A 33 2.46 0.94 3.87
CA ILE A 33 3.10 2.25 3.99
C ILE A 33 3.25 2.69 5.44
N SER A 34 2.54 2.05 6.37
CA SER A 34 2.68 2.36 7.80
C SER A 34 4.09 2.07 8.29
N ALA A 35 4.53 2.84 9.30
CA ALA A 35 5.77 2.55 9.97
C ALA A 35 5.77 1.09 10.47
N THR A 36 6.93 0.43 10.42
CA THR A 36 7.02 -0.99 10.79
C THR A 36 6.51 -1.22 12.21
N ARG A 37 6.81 -0.32 13.17
CA ARG A 37 6.31 -0.47 14.55
C ARG A 37 4.78 -0.53 14.62
N VAL A 38 4.06 0.06 13.67
CA VAL A 38 2.60 -0.02 13.60
C VAL A 38 2.17 -1.38 13.09
N GLY A 39 2.74 -1.81 11.97
CA GLY A 39 2.36 -3.07 11.31
C GLY A 39 2.79 -4.32 12.07
N VAL A 40 3.70 -4.22 13.02
CA VAL A 40 4.12 -5.34 13.88
C VAL A 40 3.65 -5.18 15.33
N GLY A 41 3.04 -4.04 15.65
CA GLY A 41 2.64 -3.71 17.01
C GLY A 41 1.35 -4.37 17.45
N PRO A 42 0.91 -4.09 18.68
CA PRO A 42 -0.27 -4.76 19.26
C PRO A 42 -1.61 -4.24 18.76
N GLY A 43 -1.63 -3.14 18.00
CA GLY A 43 -2.88 -2.51 17.56
C GLY A 43 -3.66 -3.27 16.50
N GLY A 44 -3.04 -4.26 15.85
CA GLY A 44 -3.72 -5.09 14.86
C GLY A 44 -4.02 -4.40 13.54
N LEU A 45 -3.38 -3.27 13.25
CA LEU A 45 -3.66 -2.46 12.06
C LEU A 45 -2.44 -2.35 11.15
N ALA A 46 -2.71 -2.07 9.87
CA ALA A 46 -1.70 -1.63 8.91
C ALA A 46 -2.30 -0.54 8.04
N ILE A 47 -1.49 0.43 7.66
CA ILE A 47 -1.89 1.46 6.70
C ILE A 47 -1.33 1.05 5.36
N VAL A 48 -2.21 0.91 4.37
CA VAL A 48 -1.86 0.36 3.07
C VAL A 48 -2.33 1.24 1.93
N VAL A 49 -1.64 1.12 0.80
CA VAL A 49 -2.01 1.76 -0.46
C VAL A 49 -2.37 0.65 -1.44
N PRO A 50 -3.60 0.62 -1.95
CA PRO A 50 -3.99 -0.40 -2.92
C PRO A 50 -3.24 -0.25 -4.24
N LEU A 51 -3.00 -1.39 -4.90
CA LEU A 51 -2.38 -1.44 -6.22
C LEU A 51 -3.43 -1.88 -7.24
N THR A 52 -3.32 -1.39 -8.45
CA THR A 52 -4.18 -1.77 -9.57
C THR A 52 -3.33 -2.11 -10.79
N GLY A 53 -3.82 -3.03 -11.62
CA GLY A 53 -3.20 -3.32 -12.91
C GLY A 53 -3.62 -2.37 -14.03
N THR A 54 -4.57 -1.47 -13.77
CA THR A 54 -5.04 -0.51 -14.77
C THR A 54 -4.19 0.75 -14.74
N ALA A 55 -3.63 1.14 -15.88
CA ALA A 55 -2.79 2.33 -15.97
C ALA A 55 -3.58 3.58 -15.54
N ARG A 56 -2.92 4.43 -14.76
CA ARG A 56 -3.47 5.68 -14.24
C ARG A 56 -2.49 6.80 -14.50
N THR A 57 -2.96 7.90 -15.07
CA THR A 57 -2.09 9.02 -15.44
C THR A 57 -2.38 10.31 -14.68
N ASN A 58 -3.57 10.44 -14.06
CA ASN A 58 -4.03 11.73 -13.56
C ASN A 58 -4.30 11.79 -12.05
N ASP A 59 -4.10 10.69 -11.31
CA ASP A 59 -4.47 10.64 -9.90
C ASP A 59 -3.28 10.46 -8.96
N GLY A 60 -2.08 10.78 -9.43
CA GLY A 60 -0.87 10.67 -8.62
C GLY A 60 -0.41 9.23 -8.40
N ALA A 61 -0.84 8.31 -9.24
CA ALA A 61 -0.45 6.92 -9.14
C ALA A 61 1.06 6.76 -9.34
N VAL A 62 1.64 5.77 -8.65
CA VAL A 62 3.07 5.43 -8.77
C VAL A 62 3.18 4.08 -9.45
N ALA A 63 3.86 4.06 -10.61
CA ALA A 63 4.06 2.83 -11.37
C ALA A 63 5.06 1.92 -10.66
N ILE A 64 4.74 0.63 -10.61
CA ILE A 64 5.60 -0.41 -10.04
C ILE A 64 5.69 -1.52 -11.07
N PRO A 65 6.88 -1.78 -11.64
CA PRO A 65 6.99 -2.77 -12.72
C PRO A 65 6.80 -4.19 -12.21
N ALA A 66 6.37 -5.06 -13.13
CA ALA A 66 6.28 -6.49 -12.86
C ALA A 66 7.60 -7.03 -12.32
N GLY A 67 7.54 -7.93 -11.36
CA GLY A 67 8.70 -8.52 -10.70
C GLY A 67 9.09 -7.83 -9.41
N GLU A 68 8.84 -6.54 -9.28
CA GLU A 68 9.10 -5.84 -8.02
C GLU A 68 8.10 -6.29 -6.96
N GLY A 69 8.61 -6.63 -5.77
CA GLY A 69 7.75 -7.00 -4.64
C GLY A 69 6.86 -8.21 -4.89
N GLY A 70 7.24 -9.09 -5.79
CA GLY A 70 6.46 -10.29 -6.13
C GLY A 70 5.30 -10.02 -7.08
N LEU A 71 5.17 -8.80 -7.61
CA LEU A 71 4.10 -8.48 -8.56
C LEU A 71 4.29 -9.24 -9.87
N ARG A 72 3.19 -9.80 -10.38
CA ARG A 72 3.20 -10.62 -11.60
C ARG A 72 3.03 -9.79 -12.87
N ARG A 73 2.59 -8.54 -12.75
CA ARG A 73 2.37 -7.64 -13.86
C ARG A 73 2.62 -6.20 -13.40
N ASP A 74 2.78 -5.31 -14.36
CA ASP A 74 2.90 -3.89 -14.08
C ASP A 74 1.69 -3.42 -13.28
N SER A 75 1.96 -2.68 -12.23
CA SER A 75 0.94 -2.24 -11.29
C SER A 75 1.12 -0.76 -10.97
N TYR A 76 0.09 -0.18 -10.40
CA TYR A 76 0.07 1.24 -10.07
C TYR A 76 -0.45 1.40 -8.65
N ALA A 77 0.36 1.98 -7.78
CA ALA A 77 -0.06 2.30 -6.42
C ALA A 77 -0.96 3.54 -6.46
N LEU A 78 -2.04 3.50 -5.69
CA LEU A 78 -3.05 4.56 -5.66
C LEU A 78 -3.02 5.26 -4.30
N PRO A 79 -2.13 6.26 -4.09
CA PRO A 79 -2.01 6.90 -2.77
C PRO A 79 -3.31 7.54 -2.28
N VAL A 80 -4.15 8.04 -3.19
CA VAL A 80 -5.43 8.66 -2.83
C VAL A 80 -6.40 7.64 -2.23
N LYS A 81 -6.19 6.35 -2.45
CA LYS A 81 -7.01 5.26 -1.90
C LYS A 81 -6.41 4.67 -0.62
N LEU A 82 -5.40 5.30 -0.07
CA LEU A 82 -4.78 4.88 1.19
C LEU A 82 -5.84 4.61 2.25
N ARG A 83 -5.65 3.52 3.00
CA ARG A 83 -6.57 3.20 4.09
C ARG A 83 -5.88 2.39 5.19
N SER A 84 -6.41 2.51 6.39
CA SER A 84 -6.06 1.65 7.50
C SER A 84 -6.92 0.40 7.45
N ILE A 85 -6.32 -0.76 7.59
CA ILE A 85 -7.04 -2.03 7.61
C ILE A 85 -6.64 -2.87 8.82
N ALA A 86 -7.56 -3.74 9.25
CA ALA A 86 -7.22 -4.79 10.20
C ALA A 86 -6.22 -5.75 9.54
N ARG A 87 -5.17 -6.13 10.27
CA ARG A 87 -4.13 -6.99 9.70
C ARG A 87 -4.64 -8.39 9.35
N GLU A 88 -5.75 -8.83 9.93
CA GLU A 88 -6.41 -10.07 9.53
C GLU A 88 -6.83 -10.08 8.06
N ARG A 89 -6.96 -8.90 7.43
CA ARG A 89 -7.26 -8.79 6.00
C ARG A 89 -6.08 -9.11 5.10
N LEU A 90 -4.87 -9.16 5.66
CA LEU A 90 -3.66 -9.53 4.91
C LEU A 90 -3.62 -11.05 4.75
N LEU A 91 -3.65 -11.52 3.50
CA LEU A 91 -3.80 -12.93 3.17
C LEU A 91 -2.46 -13.60 2.87
N ALA A 92 -1.59 -12.93 2.12
CA ALA A 92 -0.32 -13.51 1.71
C ALA A 92 0.72 -12.41 1.48
N ARG A 93 1.91 -12.59 2.02
CA ARG A 93 3.04 -11.70 1.73
C ARG A 93 3.63 -12.08 0.37
N TRP A 94 3.72 -11.11 -0.53
CA TRP A 94 4.28 -11.34 -1.87
C TRP A 94 5.74 -10.96 -1.98
N GLY A 95 6.17 -9.90 -1.32
CA GLY A 95 7.55 -9.47 -1.40
C GLY A 95 7.76 -8.08 -0.80
N MET A 96 8.87 -7.47 -1.17
CA MET A 96 9.29 -6.16 -0.68
C MET A 96 9.48 -5.24 -1.87
N ALA A 97 8.82 -4.08 -1.84
CA ALA A 97 9.03 -3.04 -2.83
C ALA A 97 10.41 -2.40 -2.63
N ARG A 98 10.94 -1.80 -3.70
CA ARG A 98 12.19 -1.05 -3.62
C ARG A 98 11.98 0.20 -2.77
N GLN A 99 13.05 0.64 -2.10
CA GLN A 99 12.98 1.82 -1.24
C GLN A 99 12.52 3.06 -2.04
N GLU A 100 12.99 3.21 -3.28
CA GLU A 100 12.60 4.32 -4.14
C GLU A 100 11.09 4.33 -4.39
N THR A 101 10.48 3.16 -4.55
CA THR A 101 9.04 3.03 -4.74
C THR A 101 8.30 3.46 -3.47
N VAL A 102 8.74 2.98 -2.32
CA VAL A 102 8.13 3.34 -1.03
C VAL A 102 8.22 4.85 -0.81
N ASP A 103 9.37 5.43 -1.09
CA ASP A 103 9.58 6.88 -0.93
C ASP A 103 8.67 7.67 -1.87
N ALA A 104 8.54 7.25 -3.12
CA ALA A 104 7.67 7.93 -4.09
C ALA A 104 6.21 7.90 -3.64
N VAL A 105 5.73 6.75 -3.14
CA VAL A 105 4.36 6.63 -2.63
C VAL A 105 4.18 7.49 -1.38
N ALA A 106 5.15 7.47 -0.46
CA ALA A 106 5.10 8.28 0.75
C ALA A 106 5.05 9.78 0.45
N ASP A 107 5.80 10.23 -0.55
CA ASP A 107 5.78 11.63 -0.97
C ASP A 107 4.41 12.05 -1.50
N ARG A 108 3.75 11.17 -2.27
CA ARG A 108 2.38 11.43 -2.74
C ARG A 108 1.39 11.50 -1.57
N VAL A 109 1.53 10.61 -0.59
CA VAL A 109 0.67 10.63 0.60
C VAL A 109 0.85 11.93 1.36
N ARG A 110 2.09 12.38 1.55
CA ARG A 110 2.37 13.67 2.21
C ARG A 110 1.67 14.82 1.49
N ALA A 111 1.78 14.86 0.16
CA ALA A 111 1.14 15.89 -0.63
C ALA A 111 -0.39 15.87 -0.45
N LEU A 112 -0.98 14.68 -0.43
CA LEU A 112 -2.44 14.53 -0.27
C LEU A 112 -2.94 15.02 1.08
N VAL A 113 -2.12 14.93 2.13
CA VAL A 113 -2.49 15.42 3.46
C VAL A 113 -1.92 16.80 3.76
N GLY A 114 -1.37 17.48 2.76
CA GLY A 114 -0.92 18.87 2.90
C GLY A 114 0.44 19.03 3.54
N ILE A 115 1.25 17.98 3.61
CA ILE A 115 2.61 18.04 4.15
C ILE A 115 3.58 18.22 2.99
N GLU A 116 4.28 19.36 2.98
CA GLU A 116 5.27 19.59 1.93
C GLU A 116 6.55 18.80 2.20
N PRO A 117 7.26 18.38 1.13
CA PRO A 117 8.54 17.70 1.32
C PRO A 117 9.57 18.65 1.94
N PRO A 118 10.57 18.11 2.66
CA PRO A 118 11.64 18.93 3.21
C PRO A 118 12.36 19.71 2.12
N ARG A 119 12.72 20.94 2.43
CA ARG A 119 13.56 21.73 1.52
C ARG A 119 14.99 21.21 1.58
N ARG A 120 15.60 21.17 0.41
CA ARG A 120 16.99 20.77 0.27
C ARG A 120 17.89 21.98 0.10
#